data_684309bdc77473b08c3247d205eb6945
#
_entry.id   684309bdc77473b08c3247d205eb6945
#
_cell.length_a   1.000
_cell.length_b   1.000
_cell.length_c   1.000
_cell.angle_alpha   90.00
_cell.angle_beta   90.00
_cell.angle_gamma   90.00
#
_symmetry.space_group_name_H-M   'P 1'
#
loop_
_entity.id
_entity.type
_entity.pdbx_description
1 polymer ?
#
loop_
_entity_poly.entity_id
_entity_poly.type
_entity_poly.pdbx_seq_one_letter_code
_entity_poly.pdbx_strand_id
1 'polypeptide(L)'
;MYKFLRSVLFLFDPEWVHYFSMNCLRLLCKIPGGKSLVMAIFKPKGNIQFSLALGGINIQFPNRVGLGAGFDKNAKYLNELEALGFGFVEIGTVTPLPQAGNDKPRLFRLPKDKALINRMGFNNDGVEAVAERLKAWKTRNGKQQTRDKKLIIGGNIGKNKITPNEDAWKDYEICFNALHEYVDYFVVNVSSPNTPGLRELQEKESLRKIFGQLKIKNEELNPSTGSGPKPILLKIAPDLTREQLNDVIDLALEIKLDGLVATNTTISREQLQTSNLKLQTIGAGGLSGLPVKERSTGIVKYIHQKTNGQIPIIASGGIFTGEDAKEKTGAGASLVQVWTGFIYEGPSIVKNICREISSIQ
;
A
#
# COMPACT_ATOMS: atom_id res chain seq x y z
N MET A 1 -9.50 17.19 -18.94
CA MET A 1 -8.13 16.99 -19.49
C MET A 1 -7.57 15.61 -19.17
N TYR A 2 -7.45 15.18 -17.89
CA TYR A 2 -6.87 13.86 -17.55
C TYR A 2 -7.63 12.67 -18.17
N LYS A 3 -8.96 12.69 -18.19
CA LYS A 3 -9.77 11.59 -18.80
C LYS A 3 -9.43 11.36 -20.27
N PHE A 4 -9.18 12.43 -21.03
CA PHE A 4 -8.75 12.33 -22.43
C PHE A 4 -7.34 11.72 -22.54
N LEU A 5 -6.36 12.25 -21.77
CA LEU A 5 -5.00 11.69 -21.72
C LEU A 5 -5.01 10.22 -21.32
N ARG A 6 -5.80 9.84 -20.31
CA ARG A 6 -5.97 8.45 -19.88
C ARG A 6 -6.48 7.57 -21.05
N SER A 7 -7.47 8.04 -21.82
CA SER A 7 -7.99 7.26 -22.95
C SER A 7 -6.91 6.94 -23.97
N VAL A 8 -6.02 7.89 -24.27
CA VAL A 8 -4.86 7.67 -25.15
C VAL A 8 -3.87 6.70 -24.50
N LEU A 9 -3.50 6.90 -23.24
CA LEU A 9 -2.55 6.04 -22.53
C LEU A 9 -3.07 4.60 -22.37
N PHE A 10 -4.37 4.42 -22.34
CA PHE A 10 -4.99 3.08 -22.20
C PHE A 10 -4.89 2.23 -23.48
N LEU A 11 -4.46 2.80 -24.59
CA LEU A 11 -4.17 2.05 -25.83
C LEU A 11 -2.85 1.27 -25.75
N PHE A 12 -1.96 1.64 -24.83
CA PHE A 12 -0.64 1.05 -24.70
C PHE A 12 -0.57 0.06 -23.51
N ASP A 13 0.50 -0.77 -23.48
CA ASP A 13 0.73 -1.73 -22.40
C ASP A 13 0.68 -1.05 -21.01
N PRO A 14 -0.06 -1.61 -20.03
CA PRO A 14 -0.25 -0.99 -18.72
C PRO A 14 1.03 -0.80 -17.91
N GLU A 15 1.95 -1.78 -17.96
CA GLU A 15 3.20 -1.73 -17.19
C GLU A 15 4.16 -0.71 -17.81
N TRP A 16 4.21 -0.64 -19.14
CA TRP A 16 4.99 0.39 -19.86
C TRP A 16 4.47 1.79 -19.54
N VAL A 17 3.15 2.01 -19.62
CA VAL A 17 2.53 3.32 -19.30
C VAL A 17 2.82 3.76 -17.88
N HIS A 18 2.83 2.84 -16.93
CA HIS A 18 3.18 3.15 -15.55
C HIS A 18 4.58 3.78 -15.44
N TYR A 19 5.60 3.11 -15.99
CA TYR A 19 6.97 3.63 -15.97
C TYR A 19 7.14 4.88 -16.80
N PHE A 20 6.54 4.94 -17.98
CA PHE A 20 6.58 6.12 -18.85
C PHE A 20 6.02 7.36 -18.12
N SER A 21 4.81 7.26 -17.58
CA SER A 21 4.14 8.37 -16.88
C SER A 21 4.93 8.85 -15.67
N MET A 22 5.43 7.91 -14.85
CA MET A 22 6.20 8.27 -13.67
C MET A 22 7.58 8.84 -14.01
N ASN A 23 8.22 8.38 -15.08
CA ASN A 23 9.48 8.96 -15.56
C ASN A 23 9.29 10.36 -16.16
N CYS A 24 8.19 10.62 -16.89
CA CYS A 24 7.84 11.96 -17.34
C CYS A 24 7.62 12.92 -16.14
N LEU A 25 6.90 12.46 -15.12
CA LEU A 25 6.70 13.26 -13.91
C LEU A 25 8.02 13.50 -13.18
N ARG A 26 8.90 12.51 -13.11
CA ARG A 26 10.25 12.65 -12.55
C ARG A 26 11.07 13.68 -13.30
N LEU A 27 11.05 13.64 -14.64
CA LEU A 27 11.75 14.64 -15.46
C LEU A 27 11.22 16.05 -15.17
N LEU A 28 9.91 16.22 -15.13
CA LEU A 28 9.28 17.50 -14.76
C LEU A 28 9.72 17.97 -13.37
N CYS A 29 9.72 17.09 -12.37
CA CYS A 29 10.13 17.44 -11.02
C CYS A 29 11.63 17.77 -10.87
N LYS A 30 12.48 17.36 -11.82
CA LYS A 30 13.92 17.70 -11.86
C LYS A 30 14.19 19.07 -12.46
N ILE A 31 13.30 19.60 -13.28
CA ILE A 31 13.42 20.95 -13.85
C ILE A 31 13.27 21.99 -12.74
N PRO A 32 14.12 23.06 -12.69
CA PRO A 32 13.96 24.13 -11.71
C PRO A 32 12.52 24.68 -11.68
N GLY A 33 11.91 24.73 -10.50
CA GLY A 33 10.50 25.12 -10.33
C GLY A 33 9.46 24.05 -10.66
N GLY A 34 9.81 22.96 -11.38
CA GLY A 34 8.86 21.93 -11.81
C GLY A 34 8.18 21.20 -10.65
N LYS A 35 8.93 20.80 -9.62
CA LYS A 35 8.34 20.19 -8.40
C LYS A 35 7.36 21.16 -7.73
N SER A 36 7.71 22.44 -7.62
CA SER A 36 6.85 23.48 -7.03
C SER A 36 5.56 23.68 -7.83
N LEU A 37 5.65 23.63 -9.16
CA LEU A 37 4.48 23.70 -10.04
C LEU A 37 3.55 22.50 -9.83
N VAL A 38 4.08 21.27 -9.80
CA VAL A 38 3.30 20.06 -9.52
C VAL A 38 2.61 20.16 -8.17
N MET A 39 3.32 20.59 -7.12
CA MET A 39 2.76 20.81 -5.78
C MET A 39 1.65 21.87 -5.78
N ALA A 40 1.83 22.98 -6.46
CA ALA A 40 0.83 24.06 -6.54
C ALA A 40 -0.49 23.57 -7.18
N ILE A 41 -0.40 22.68 -8.16
CA ILE A 41 -1.56 22.14 -8.88
C ILE A 41 -2.25 21.01 -8.09
N PHE A 42 -1.48 20.05 -7.57
CA PHE A 42 -2.01 18.76 -7.12
C PHE A 42 -2.00 18.57 -5.60
N LYS A 43 -1.10 19.23 -4.85
CA LYS A 43 -1.04 19.06 -3.39
C LYS A 43 -2.30 19.63 -2.73
N PRO A 44 -2.88 18.92 -1.75
CA PRO A 44 -3.98 19.46 -0.94
C PRO A 44 -3.58 20.76 -0.23
N LYS A 45 -4.52 21.68 -0.08
CA LYS A 45 -4.33 22.96 0.64
C LYS A 45 -5.00 22.90 2.01
N GLY A 46 -4.51 23.70 2.97
CA GLY A 46 -5.06 23.78 4.32
C GLY A 46 -4.32 22.91 5.34
N ASN A 47 -4.71 23.02 6.60
CA ASN A 47 -4.22 22.18 7.69
C ASN A 47 -5.07 20.91 7.76
N ILE A 48 -4.65 19.85 7.10
CA ILE A 48 -5.30 18.54 6.99
C ILE A 48 -4.48 17.42 7.63
N GLN A 49 -3.55 17.82 8.51
CA GLN A 49 -2.71 16.87 9.23
C GLN A 49 -3.54 15.95 10.11
N PHE A 50 -3.09 14.74 10.24
CA PHE A 50 -3.74 13.71 11.03
C PHE A 50 -2.73 12.94 11.87
N SER A 51 -2.98 12.92 13.18
CA SER A 51 -2.17 12.14 14.13
C SER A 51 -2.81 10.78 14.34
N LEU A 52 -2.03 9.72 14.22
CA LEU A 52 -2.48 8.35 14.47
C LEU A 52 -1.47 7.62 15.35
N ALA A 53 -1.96 7.06 16.45
CA ALA A 53 -1.19 6.13 17.26
C ALA A 53 -1.21 4.74 16.61
N LEU A 54 -0.05 4.23 16.25
CA LEU A 54 0.20 2.87 15.80
C LEU A 54 1.14 2.21 16.80
N GLY A 55 0.71 1.15 17.48
CA GLY A 55 1.54 0.49 18.49
C GLY A 55 2.02 1.40 19.62
N GLY A 56 1.23 2.40 20.01
CA GLY A 56 1.61 3.42 20.99
C GLY A 56 2.54 4.53 20.44
N ILE A 57 2.98 4.45 19.19
CA ILE A 57 3.82 5.45 18.52
C ILE A 57 2.93 6.42 17.75
N ASN A 58 3.03 7.70 18.07
CA ASN A 58 2.23 8.74 17.44
C ASN A 58 2.90 9.22 16.15
N ILE A 59 2.30 8.91 14.99
CA ILE A 59 2.78 9.31 13.67
C ILE A 59 1.92 10.48 13.16
N GLN A 60 2.59 11.56 12.73
CA GLN A 60 1.95 12.71 12.12
C GLN A 60 1.88 12.55 10.60
N PHE A 61 0.70 12.30 10.07
CA PHE A 61 0.45 12.18 8.63
C PHE A 61 0.12 13.56 8.05
N PRO A 62 0.74 13.99 6.93
CA PRO A 62 0.36 15.24 6.24
C PRO A 62 -1.12 15.29 5.82
N ASN A 63 -1.71 14.15 5.56
CA ASN A 63 -3.14 13.92 5.34
C ASN A 63 -3.45 12.41 5.42
N ARG A 64 -4.74 12.07 5.41
CA ARG A 64 -5.21 10.66 5.55
C ARG A 64 -5.13 9.81 4.29
N VAL A 65 -4.64 10.36 3.16
CA VAL A 65 -4.65 9.67 1.85
C VAL A 65 -3.26 9.19 1.48
N GLY A 66 -3.12 7.89 1.33
CA GLY A 66 -1.88 7.25 0.94
C GLY A 66 -1.95 6.49 -0.39
N LEU A 67 -0.79 6.07 -0.85
CA LEU A 67 -0.63 5.19 -1.99
C LEU A 67 -0.32 3.76 -1.51
N GLY A 68 -1.13 2.80 -1.97
CA GLY A 68 -0.96 1.39 -1.60
C GLY A 68 0.26 0.74 -2.24
N ALA A 69 0.79 -0.29 -1.59
CA ALA A 69 1.91 -1.08 -2.07
C ALA A 69 1.69 -1.63 -3.48
N GLY A 70 2.79 -1.83 -4.21
CA GLY A 70 2.78 -2.33 -5.59
C GLY A 70 2.85 -1.24 -6.65
N PHE A 71 2.61 0.04 -6.32
CA PHE A 71 2.73 1.14 -7.26
C PHE A 71 4.20 1.60 -7.41
N ASP A 72 4.86 1.95 -6.32
CA ASP A 72 6.31 2.22 -6.28
C ASP A 72 7.04 1.15 -5.48
N LYS A 73 7.20 -0.03 -6.09
CA LYS A 73 7.77 -1.20 -5.41
C LYS A 73 9.18 -1.00 -4.91
N ASN A 74 9.93 -0.15 -5.59
CA ASN A 74 11.37 -0.02 -5.43
C ASN A 74 11.80 1.34 -4.87
N ALA A 75 10.87 2.12 -4.32
CA ALA A 75 11.11 3.47 -3.80
C ALA A 75 11.77 4.42 -4.83
N LYS A 76 11.34 4.32 -6.09
CA LYS A 76 11.92 5.10 -7.21
C LYS A 76 11.30 6.49 -7.37
N TYR A 77 10.07 6.72 -6.86
CA TYR A 77 9.25 7.88 -7.19
C TYR A 77 8.75 8.69 -5.98
N LEU A 78 9.43 8.59 -4.84
CA LEU A 78 9.00 9.22 -3.58
C LEU A 78 8.87 10.75 -3.69
N ASN A 79 9.79 11.43 -4.42
CA ASN A 79 9.73 12.87 -4.62
C ASN A 79 8.52 13.30 -5.45
N GLU A 80 8.18 12.52 -6.45
CA GLU A 80 7.06 12.73 -7.35
C GLU A 80 5.72 12.50 -6.63
N LEU A 81 5.66 11.45 -5.83
CA LEU A 81 4.47 11.10 -5.03
C LEU A 81 4.24 12.13 -3.91
N GLU A 82 5.31 12.62 -3.27
CA GLU A 82 5.23 13.76 -2.34
C GLU A 82 4.70 15.02 -3.02
N ALA A 83 5.19 15.32 -4.24
CA ALA A 83 4.74 16.48 -5.01
C ALA A 83 3.25 16.38 -5.42
N LEU A 84 2.73 15.18 -5.66
CA LEU A 84 1.32 14.92 -5.89
C LEU A 84 0.45 15.02 -4.63
N GLY A 85 1.08 15.18 -3.44
CA GLY A 85 0.40 15.45 -2.19
C GLY A 85 -0.02 14.23 -1.38
N PHE A 86 0.48 13.04 -1.69
CA PHE A 86 0.25 11.86 -0.84
C PHE A 86 0.73 12.12 0.59
N GLY A 87 -0.09 11.77 1.58
CA GLY A 87 0.29 11.85 2.99
C GLY A 87 1.24 10.73 3.39
N PHE A 88 1.09 9.57 2.78
CA PHE A 88 1.98 8.42 2.95
C PHE A 88 2.03 7.55 1.70
N VAL A 89 3.12 6.79 1.58
CA VAL A 89 3.36 5.87 0.48
C VAL A 89 3.83 4.54 1.04
N GLU A 90 3.16 3.46 0.67
CA GLU A 90 3.59 2.10 0.99
C GLU A 90 4.43 1.57 -0.18
N ILE A 91 5.76 1.53 0.01
CA ILE A 91 6.69 0.96 -0.97
C ILE A 91 6.65 -0.57 -0.89
N GLY A 92 7.11 -1.24 -1.91
CA GLY A 92 7.16 -2.72 -1.94
C GLY A 92 5.97 -3.32 -2.72
N THR A 93 5.72 -4.62 -2.60
CA THR A 93 6.35 -5.54 -1.65
C THR A 93 7.83 -5.74 -2.00
N VAL A 94 8.67 -5.60 -1.00
CA VAL A 94 10.12 -5.85 -1.07
C VAL A 94 10.42 -7.24 -0.54
N THR A 95 11.32 -7.95 -1.18
CA THR A 95 11.82 -9.27 -0.75
C THR A 95 13.34 -9.22 -0.55
N PRO A 96 13.95 -10.13 0.25
CA PRO A 96 15.39 -10.12 0.46
C PRO A 96 16.18 -10.08 -0.84
N LEU A 97 15.95 -11.05 -1.72
CA LEU A 97 16.58 -11.12 -3.02
C LEU A 97 15.73 -10.43 -4.09
N PRO A 98 16.35 -9.84 -5.13
CA PRO A 98 15.63 -9.35 -6.30
C PRO A 98 14.92 -10.49 -7.00
N GLN A 99 13.74 -10.22 -7.56
CA GLN A 99 13.03 -11.19 -8.39
C GLN A 99 12.27 -10.51 -9.52
N ALA A 100 12.27 -11.15 -10.69
CA ALA A 100 11.62 -10.62 -11.91
C ALA A 100 10.09 -10.61 -11.80
N GLY A 101 9.53 -11.46 -10.94
CA GLY A 101 8.10 -11.71 -10.86
C GLY A 101 7.62 -12.70 -11.91
N ASN A 102 6.32 -12.71 -12.19
CA ASN A 102 5.72 -13.59 -13.19
C ASN A 102 5.89 -13.02 -14.61
N ASP A 103 5.72 -13.87 -15.62
CA ASP A 103 5.86 -13.52 -17.04
C ASP A 103 4.85 -12.45 -17.49
N LYS A 104 5.26 -11.67 -18.49
CA LYS A 104 4.43 -10.66 -19.15
C LYS A 104 3.59 -11.30 -20.27
N PRO A 105 2.39 -10.76 -20.57
CA PRO A 105 1.71 -9.66 -19.88
C PRO A 105 1.15 -10.08 -18.52
N ARG A 106 1.26 -9.21 -17.52
CA ARG A 106 0.90 -9.49 -16.13
C ARG A 106 0.08 -8.39 -15.45
N LEU A 107 -0.33 -7.38 -16.21
CA LEU A 107 -1.21 -6.30 -15.76
C LEU A 107 -2.24 -6.01 -16.86
N PHE A 108 -3.53 -6.07 -16.51
CA PHE A 108 -4.63 -5.97 -17.44
C PHE A 108 -5.65 -4.94 -16.94
N ARG A 109 -6.10 -4.06 -17.86
CA ARG A 109 -7.14 -3.08 -17.56
C ARG A 109 -8.52 -3.62 -17.93
N LEU A 110 -9.48 -3.38 -17.04
CA LEU A 110 -10.90 -3.65 -17.26
C LEU A 110 -11.67 -2.32 -17.20
N PRO A 111 -11.69 -1.51 -18.27
CA PRO A 111 -12.22 -0.15 -18.22
C PRO A 111 -13.71 -0.08 -17.89
N LYS A 112 -14.53 -1.05 -18.35
CA LYS A 112 -15.97 -1.12 -18.05
C LYS A 112 -16.24 -1.28 -16.56
N ASP A 113 -15.36 -2.00 -15.87
CA ASP A 113 -15.44 -2.29 -14.44
C ASP A 113 -14.66 -1.31 -13.57
N LYS A 114 -13.98 -0.31 -14.15
CA LYS A 114 -13.00 0.54 -13.45
C LYS A 114 -12.05 -0.30 -12.60
N ALA A 115 -11.49 -1.34 -13.19
CA ALA A 115 -10.74 -2.36 -12.48
C ALA A 115 -9.43 -2.71 -13.19
N LEU A 116 -8.56 -3.43 -12.46
CA LEU A 116 -7.34 -4.02 -12.98
C LEU A 116 -7.23 -5.47 -12.48
N ILE A 117 -6.71 -6.34 -13.34
CA ILE A 117 -6.21 -7.65 -12.91
C ILE A 117 -4.69 -7.62 -13.01
N ASN A 118 -4.00 -8.04 -11.94
CA ASN A 118 -2.56 -8.17 -11.91
C ASN A 118 -2.12 -9.56 -11.44
N ARG A 119 -1.01 -10.03 -12.02
CA ARG A 119 -0.29 -11.24 -11.58
C ARG A 119 1.21 -10.98 -11.49
N MET A 120 1.57 -9.90 -10.78
CA MET A 120 2.94 -9.36 -10.77
C MET A 120 3.97 -10.29 -10.11
N GLY A 121 3.60 -11.01 -9.02
CA GLY A 121 4.49 -11.97 -8.35
C GLY A 121 5.64 -11.34 -7.59
N PHE A 122 5.39 -10.21 -6.89
CA PHE A 122 6.39 -9.49 -6.08
C PHE A 122 7.69 -9.13 -6.83
N ASN A 123 7.58 -8.76 -8.14
CA ASN A 123 8.75 -8.25 -8.86
C ASN A 123 9.31 -7.02 -8.15
N ASN A 124 10.58 -7.07 -7.76
CA ASN A 124 11.29 -5.98 -7.10
C ASN A 124 12.81 -6.13 -7.25
N ASP A 125 13.56 -5.07 -6.92
CA ASP A 125 15.01 -5.00 -7.10
C ASP A 125 15.80 -5.58 -5.90
N GLY A 126 15.11 -6.19 -4.91
CA GLY A 126 15.70 -6.69 -3.67
C GLY A 126 15.85 -5.61 -2.60
N VAL A 127 15.97 -6.06 -1.35
CA VAL A 127 15.94 -5.16 -0.18
C VAL A 127 17.13 -4.20 -0.15
N GLU A 128 18.32 -4.65 -0.53
CA GLU A 128 19.53 -3.81 -0.53
C GLU A 128 19.40 -2.61 -1.47
N ALA A 129 18.96 -2.85 -2.72
CA ALA A 129 18.77 -1.79 -3.69
C ALA A 129 17.67 -0.79 -3.28
N VAL A 130 16.62 -1.27 -2.58
CA VAL A 130 15.56 -0.42 -2.05
C VAL A 130 16.07 0.40 -0.86
N ALA A 131 16.81 -0.21 0.07
CA ALA A 131 17.42 0.48 1.22
C ALA A 131 18.34 1.62 0.78
N GLU A 132 19.19 1.39 -0.21
CA GLU A 132 20.08 2.42 -0.78
C GLU A 132 19.31 3.62 -1.36
N ARG A 133 18.18 3.37 -2.04
CA ARG A 133 17.33 4.45 -2.57
C ARG A 133 16.64 5.25 -1.47
N LEU A 134 16.15 4.56 -0.44
CA LEU A 134 15.54 5.19 0.73
C LEU A 134 16.56 6.03 1.50
N LYS A 135 17.77 5.51 1.72
CA LYS A 135 18.90 6.22 2.31
C LYS A 135 19.21 7.51 1.54
N ALA A 136 19.37 7.39 0.23
CA ALA A 136 19.63 8.54 -0.64
C ALA A 136 18.48 9.56 -0.64
N TRP A 137 17.23 9.12 -0.55
CA TRP A 137 16.06 10.01 -0.44
C TRP A 137 16.04 10.72 0.91
N LYS A 138 16.27 9.99 2.01
CA LYS A 138 16.30 10.53 3.39
C LYS A 138 17.42 11.56 3.56
N THR A 139 18.62 11.29 3.02
CA THR A 139 19.77 12.22 3.07
C THR A 139 19.46 13.53 2.34
N ARG A 140 18.81 13.48 1.17
CA ARG A 140 18.46 14.69 0.38
C ARG A 140 17.33 15.50 1.02
N ASN A 141 16.35 14.85 1.61
CA ASN A 141 15.13 15.50 2.08
C ASN A 141 15.12 15.75 3.60
N GLY A 142 15.93 15.02 4.39
CA GLY A 142 15.92 15.07 5.85
C GLY A 142 16.28 16.44 6.44
N LYS A 143 17.07 17.25 5.73
CA LYS A 143 17.42 18.62 6.15
C LYS A 143 16.36 19.69 5.83
N GLN A 144 15.42 19.38 4.95
CA GLN A 144 14.40 20.34 4.45
C GLN A 144 12.98 20.06 4.98
N GLN A 145 12.75 18.91 5.58
CA GLN A 145 11.42 18.54 6.06
C GLN A 145 11.27 18.87 7.54
N THR A 146 10.36 19.79 7.84
CA THR A 146 9.83 19.93 9.19
C THR A 146 9.06 18.67 9.56
N ARG A 147 9.08 18.25 10.84
CA ARG A 147 8.40 17.04 11.34
C ARG A 147 6.95 16.92 10.85
N ASP A 148 6.28 18.04 10.69
CA ASP A 148 4.85 18.14 10.40
C ASP A 148 4.46 18.06 8.91
N LYS A 149 5.45 17.97 8.00
CA LYS A 149 5.18 17.98 6.54
C LYS A 149 5.88 16.86 5.77
N LYS A 150 6.45 15.91 6.48
CA LYS A 150 7.23 14.82 5.91
C LYS A 150 6.30 13.75 5.31
N LEU A 151 6.57 13.30 4.08
CA LEU A 151 5.96 12.11 3.52
C LEU A 151 6.26 10.90 4.42
N ILE A 152 5.22 10.21 4.87
CA ILE A 152 5.35 9.00 5.67
C ILE A 152 5.57 7.81 4.74
N ILE A 153 6.54 6.95 5.06
CA ILE A 153 6.92 5.80 4.24
C ILE A 153 6.59 4.51 5.00
N GLY A 154 5.68 3.72 4.44
CA GLY A 154 5.43 2.35 4.87
C GLY A 154 6.30 1.36 4.08
N GLY A 155 6.98 0.47 4.77
CA GLY A 155 7.73 -0.64 4.18
C GLY A 155 6.88 -1.90 4.07
N ASN A 156 6.35 -2.20 2.88
CA ASN A 156 5.62 -3.46 2.65
C ASN A 156 6.64 -4.56 2.32
N ILE A 157 6.71 -5.58 3.16
CA ILE A 157 7.70 -6.66 3.10
C ILE A 157 7.05 -8.02 2.87
N GLY A 158 7.75 -8.90 2.20
CA GLY A 158 7.28 -10.24 1.87
C GLY A 158 8.42 -11.23 1.64
N LYS A 159 8.08 -12.52 1.54
CA LYS A 159 9.06 -13.55 1.25
C LYS A 159 9.35 -13.67 -0.25
N ASN A 160 10.53 -14.13 -0.60
CA ASN A 160 10.88 -14.57 -1.95
C ASN A 160 10.02 -15.78 -2.38
N LYS A 161 9.78 -15.92 -3.68
CA LYS A 161 9.03 -17.06 -4.24
C LYS A 161 9.69 -18.40 -3.93
N ILE A 162 11.02 -18.43 -3.91
CA ILE A 162 11.84 -19.64 -3.68
C ILE A 162 11.89 -20.05 -2.20
N THR A 163 11.59 -19.15 -1.26
CA THR A 163 11.64 -19.45 0.18
C THR A 163 10.43 -20.29 0.58
N PRO A 164 10.61 -21.45 1.23
CA PRO A 164 9.50 -22.24 1.78
C PRO A 164 8.70 -21.47 2.84
N ASN A 165 7.45 -21.86 3.06
CA ASN A 165 6.60 -21.16 4.04
C ASN A 165 7.08 -21.30 5.49
N GLU A 166 7.67 -22.43 5.86
CA GLU A 166 8.29 -22.68 7.18
C GLU A 166 9.44 -21.73 7.50
N ASP A 167 10.13 -21.23 6.47
CA ASP A 167 11.27 -20.29 6.55
C ASP A 167 10.89 -18.84 6.22
N ALA A 168 9.63 -18.59 5.90
CA ALA A 168 9.15 -17.28 5.49
C ALA A 168 9.54 -16.15 6.47
N TRP A 169 9.49 -16.42 7.77
CA TRP A 169 9.82 -15.46 8.82
C TRP A 169 11.23 -14.88 8.68
N LYS A 170 12.21 -15.66 8.16
CA LYS A 170 13.59 -15.20 7.90
C LYS A 170 13.62 -14.10 6.85
N ASP A 171 12.85 -14.24 5.79
CA ASP A 171 12.75 -13.23 4.72
C ASP A 171 12.14 -11.93 5.22
N TYR A 172 11.09 -12.01 6.06
CA TYR A 172 10.51 -10.83 6.70
C TYR A 172 11.51 -10.14 7.64
N GLU A 173 12.28 -10.91 8.43
CA GLU A 173 13.31 -10.37 9.31
C GLU A 173 14.44 -9.68 8.54
N ILE A 174 14.94 -10.27 7.46
CA ILE A 174 15.97 -9.66 6.61
C ILE A 174 15.50 -8.32 6.06
N CYS A 175 14.27 -8.28 5.50
CA CYS A 175 13.69 -7.05 4.99
C CYS A 175 13.45 -6.00 6.09
N PHE A 176 13.00 -6.44 7.25
CA PHE A 176 12.76 -5.59 8.40
C PHE A 176 14.05 -4.91 8.87
N ASN A 177 15.12 -5.69 9.06
CA ASN A 177 16.42 -5.18 9.50
C ASN A 177 16.99 -4.16 8.51
N ALA A 178 16.99 -4.48 7.22
CA ALA A 178 17.58 -3.63 6.19
C ALA A 178 16.82 -2.31 5.98
N LEU A 179 15.50 -2.28 6.22
CA LEU A 179 14.67 -1.10 5.99
C LEU A 179 14.35 -0.31 7.27
N HIS A 180 14.63 -0.86 8.47
CA HIS A 180 14.20 -0.31 9.76
C HIS A 180 14.54 1.18 9.93
N GLU A 181 15.74 1.58 9.55
CA GLU A 181 16.19 2.97 9.67
C GLU A 181 15.46 3.92 8.70
N TYR A 182 14.92 3.40 7.60
CA TYR A 182 14.49 4.22 6.47
C TYR A 182 12.99 4.38 6.31
N VAL A 183 12.18 3.51 6.96
CA VAL A 183 10.72 3.57 6.91
C VAL A 183 10.12 4.03 8.24
N ASP A 184 8.88 4.49 8.21
CA ASP A 184 8.17 4.99 9.39
C ASP A 184 7.29 3.90 10.04
N TYR A 185 6.85 2.89 9.27
CA TYR A 185 6.14 1.69 9.72
C TYR A 185 6.33 0.53 8.74
N PHE A 186 6.03 -0.68 9.17
CA PHE A 186 6.09 -1.88 8.34
C PHE A 186 4.72 -2.47 8.06
N VAL A 187 4.60 -3.17 6.93
CA VAL A 187 3.42 -3.97 6.57
C VAL A 187 3.86 -5.36 6.14
N VAL A 188 3.47 -6.35 6.91
CA VAL A 188 3.69 -7.77 6.59
C VAL A 188 2.66 -8.19 5.54
N ASN A 189 3.12 -8.57 4.34
CA ASN A 189 2.25 -8.94 3.24
C ASN A 189 2.23 -10.45 3.02
N VAL A 190 1.21 -11.09 3.55
CA VAL A 190 0.90 -12.53 3.39
C VAL A 190 -0.34 -12.77 2.51
N SER A 191 -0.85 -11.74 1.85
CA SER A 191 -2.20 -11.75 1.24
C SER A 191 -2.22 -11.72 -0.28
N SER A 192 -1.06 -11.69 -0.97
CA SER A 192 -1.01 -11.69 -2.43
C SER A 192 -1.46 -13.04 -3.01
N PRO A 193 -2.38 -13.04 -4.00
CA PRO A 193 -2.75 -14.27 -4.69
C PRO A 193 -1.74 -14.70 -5.77
N ASN A 194 -0.71 -13.91 -6.01
CA ASN A 194 0.19 -14.05 -7.15
C ASN A 194 1.52 -14.77 -6.80
N THR A 195 1.67 -15.19 -5.55
CA THR A 195 2.78 -15.99 -5.05
C THR A 195 2.20 -17.30 -4.51
N PRO A 196 2.57 -18.47 -5.07
CA PRO A 196 2.05 -19.77 -4.63
C PRO A 196 2.22 -19.98 -3.13
N GLY A 197 1.20 -20.50 -2.45
CA GLY A 197 1.24 -20.83 -1.03
C GLY A 197 1.28 -19.64 -0.07
N LEU A 198 1.51 -18.40 -0.54
CA LEU A 198 1.69 -17.24 0.33
C LEU A 198 0.51 -17.00 1.28
N ARG A 199 -0.73 -17.21 0.80
CA ARG A 199 -1.93 -16.99 1.59
C ARG A 199 -2.13 -17.97 2.74
N GLU A 200 -1.46 -19.11 2.72
CA GLU A 200 -1.40 -20.07 3.83
C GLU A 200 -0.72 -19.45 5.05
N LEU A 201 0.18 -18.48 4.84
CA LEU A 201 0.81 -17.72 5.93
C LEU A 201 -0.17 -16.82 6.70
N GLN A 202 -1.43 -16.67 6.26
CA GLN A 202 -2.48 -15.99 7.02
C GLN A 202 -3.05 -16.87 8.15
N GLU A 203 -2.65 -18.13 8.25
CA GLU A 203 -2.98 -19.01 9.37
C GLU A 203 -2.33 -18.52 10.66
N LYS A 204 -3.05 -18.71 11.77
CA LYS A 204 -2.72 -18.14 13.09
C LYS A 204 -1.29 -18.45 13.54
N GLU A 205 -0.85 -19.71 13.40
CA GLU A 205 0.49 -20.11 13.86
C GLU A 205 1.61 -19.50 13.02
N SER A 206 1.42 -19.42 11.68
CA SER A 206 2.38 -18.77 10.79
C SER A 206 2.53 -17.30 11.09
N LEU A 207 1.40 -16.59 11.32
CA LEU A 207 1.39 -15.18 11.71
C LEU A 207 2.05 -14.98 13.07
N ARG A 208 1.74 -15.83 14.08
CA ARG A 208 2.35 -15.74 15.41
C ARG A 208 3.87 -15.87 15.34
N LYS A 209 4.38 -16.80 14.52
CA LYS A 209 5.83 -16.97 14.30
C LYS A 209 6.46 -15.72 13.66
N ILE A 210 5.88 -15.22 12.55
CA ILE A 210 6.41 -14.05 11.85
C ILE A 210 6.40 -12.81 12.77
N PHE A 211 5.27 -12.48 13.38
CA PHE A 211 5.16 -11.30 14.25
C PHE A 211 5.98 -11.42 15.53
N GLY A 212 6.10 -12.62 16.09
CA GLY A 212 6.93 -12.89 17.28
C GLY A 212 8.40 -12.54 17.01
N GLN A 213 8.96 -13.01 15.88
CA GLN A 213 10.33 -12.71 15.47
C GLN A 213 10.53 -11.21 15.18
N LEU A 214 9.60 -10.60 14.44
CA LEU A 214 9.70 -9.18 14.13
C LEU A 214 9.61 -8.28 15.36
N LYS A 215 8.83 -8.63 16.38
CA LYS A 215 8.77 -7.87 17.65
C LYS A 215 10.07 -7.95 18.42
N ILE A 216 10.65 -9.14 18.56
CA ILE A 216 11.97 -9.31 19.17
C ILE A 216 13.00 -8.44 18.46
N LYS A 217 13.03 -8.50 17.13
CA LYS A 217 13.98 -7.74 16.33
C LYS A 217 13.74 -6.21 16.43
N ASN A 218 12.50 -5.78 16.55
CA ASN A 218 12.14 -4.38 16.72
C ASN A 218 12.64 -3.81 18.05
N GLU A 219 12.62 -4.60 19.10
CA GLU A 219 13.20 -4.26 20.41
C GLU A 219 14.73 -4.19 20.37
N GLU A 220 15.39 -5.17 19.70
CA GLU A 220 16.85 -5.19 19.53
C GLU A 220 17.40 -4.00 18.75
N LEU A 221 16.73 -3.57 17.69
CA LEU A 221 17.18 -2.47 16.83
C LEU A 221 16.94 -1.08 17.44
N ASN A 222 16.01 -0.95 18.39
CA ASN A 222 15.62 0.32 18.99
C ASN A 222 16.78 1.07 19.67
N PRO A 223 17.64 0.46 20.51
CA PRO A 223 18.76 1.14 21.12
C PRO A 223 19.90 1.51 20.14
N SER A 224 20.10 0.68 19.11
CA SER A 224 21.26 0.80 18.22
C SER A 224 21.09 1.83 17.11
N THR A 225 19.86 2.04 16.63
CA THR A 225 19.58 2.93 15.50
C THR A 225 19.16 4.35 15.92
N GLY A 226 18.76 4.54 17.18
CA GLY A 226 18.19 5.80 17.67
C GLY A 226 16.89 6.23 16.99
N SER A 227 16.32 5.35 16.14
CA SER A 227 15.11 5.63 15.36
C SER A 227 13.80 5.24 16.08
N GLY A 228 13.91 4.61 17.25
CA GLY A 228 12.79 4.07 18.00
C GLY A 228 12.15 2.82 17.38
N PRO A 229 11.26 2.11 18.09
CA PRO A 229 10.51 0.98 17.54
C PRO A 229 9.65 1.44 16.37
N LYS A 230 9.34 0.51 15.44
CA LYS A 230 8.50 0.77 14.28
C LYS A 230 7.18 0.02 14.40
N PRO A 231 6.05 0.66 14.12
CA PRO A 231 4.78 -0.06 14.04
C PRO A 231 4.82 -1.13 12.95
N ILE A 232 4.25 -2.30 13.25
CA ILE A 232 4.20 -3.45 12.35
C ILE A 232 2.74 -3.84 12.12
N LEU A 233 2.26 -3.66 10.89
CA LEU A 233 0.89 -3.91 10.46
C LEU A 233 0.80 -5.22 9.66
N LEU A 234 -0.39 -5.82 9.61
CA LEU A 234 -0.70 -6.96 8.78
C LEU A 234 -1.61 -6.56 7.61
N LYS A 235 -1.26 -6.95 6.38
CA LYS A 235 -2.13 -6.78 5.21
C LYS A 235 -2.87 -8.06 4.89
N ILE A 236 -4.19 -7.99 4.92
CA ILE A 236 -5.08 -9.15 4.75
C ILE A 236 -5.72 -9.22 3.35
N ALA A 237 -6.08 -10.44 2.93
CA ALA A 237 -6.85 -10.67 1.70
C ALA A 237 -8.33 -10.37 1.92
N PRO A 238 -9.07 -9.93 0.88
CA PRO A 238 -10.51 -9.76 0.97
C PRO A 238 -11.26 -11.09 0.86
N ASP A 239 -10.57 -12.18 0.51
CA ASP A 239 -11.17 -13.48 0.22
C ASP A 239 -11.19 -14.42 1.45
N LEU A 240 -10.80 -13.93 2.63
CA LEU A 240 -10.90 -14.66 3.89
C LEU A 240 -12.37 -15.03 4.18
N THR A 241 -12.58 -16.24 4.69
CA THR A 241 -13.87 -16.62 5.27
C THR A 241 -14.11 -15.84 6.57
N ARG A 242 -15.33 -15.92 7.10
CA ARG A 242 -15.65 -15.25 8.37
C ARG A 242 -14.84 -15.82 9.53
N GLU A 243 -14.62 -17.13 9.54
CA GLU A 243 -13.82 -17.83 10.53
C GLU A 243 -12.36 -17.41 10.46
N GLN A 244 -11.76 -17.42 9.26
CA GLN A 244 -10.39 -16.96 9.05
C GLN A 244 -10.19 -15.49 9.44
N LEU A 245 -11.20 -14.63 9.16
CA LEU A 245 -11.14 -13.24 9.56
C LEU A 245 -11.21 -13.09 11.09
N ASN A 246 -12.02 -13.91 11.78
CA ASN A 246 -12.04 -13.96 13.24
C ASN A 246 -10.69 -14.40 13.81
N ASP A 247 -10.08 -15.46 13.27
CA ASP A 247 -8.76 -15.93 13.69
C ASP A 247 -7.69 -14.82 13.58
N VAL A 248 -7.71 -14.06 12.48
CA VAL A 248 -6.81 -12.91 12.30
C VAL A 248 -7.09 -11.82 13.34
N ILE A 249 -8.36 -11.50 13.62
CA ILE A 249 -8.73 -10.48 14.60
C ILE A 249 -8.32 -10.91 16.02
N ASP A 250 -8.63 -12.15 16.40
CA ASP A 250 -8.31 -12.68 17.73
C ASP A 250 -6.79 -12.70 17.94
N LEU A 251 -6.03 -13.13 16.94
CA LEU A 251 -4.58 -13.07 17.00
C LEU A 251 -4.08 -11.63 17.11
N ALA A 252 -4.64 -10.72 16.31
CA ALA A 252 -4.22 -9.31 16.31
C ALA A 252 -4.43 -8.65 17.68
N LEU A 253 -5.51 -8.98 18.38
CA LEU A 253 -5.77 -8.55 19.76
C LEU A 253 -4.81 -9.22 20.74
N GLU A 254 -4.62 -10.56 20.64
CA GLU A 254 -3.72 -11.35 21.49
C GLU A 254 -2.30 -10.81 21.49
N ILE A 255 -1.73 -10.60 20.28
CA ILE A 255 -0.35 -10.13 20.13
C ILE A 255 -0.24 -8.60 20.17
N LYS A 256 -1.33 -7.86 20.40
CA LYS A 256 -1.36 -6.39 20.35
C LYS A 256 -0.73 -5.86 19.07
N LEU A 257 -1.31 -6.26 17.93
CA LEU A 257 -0.85 -5.83 16.61
C LEU A 257 -1.07 -4.32 16.44
N ASP A 258 -0.11 -3.63 15.83
CA ASP A 258 -0.13 -2.16 15.72
C ASP A 258 -1.15 -1.61 14.70
N GLY A 259 -1.68 -2.46 13.82
CA GLY A 259 -2.73 -2.11 12.88
C GLY A 259 -2.94 -3.14 11.77
N LEU A 260 -3.97 -2.93 10.97
CA LEU A 260 -4.32 -3.76 9.81
C LEU A 260 -4.41 -2.93 8.53
N VAL A 261 -4.00 -3.51 7.40
CA VAL A 261 -4.27 -2.98 6.06
C VAL A 261 -5.36 -3.84 5.40
N ALA A 262 -6.55 -3.31 5.26
CA ALA A 262 -7.72 -3.99 4.72
C ALA A 262 -8.23 -3.27 3.46
N THR A 263 -8.05 -3.85 2.27
CA THR A 263 -7.59 -5.20 1.91
C THR A 263 -6.61 -5.19 0.73
N ASN A 264 -6.04 -6.39 0.43
CA ASN A 264 -5.35 -6.68 -0.83
C ASN A 264 -6.37 -6.88 -1.98
N THR A 265 -5.95 -7.43 -3.09
CA THR A 265 -6.76 -7.78 -4.26
C THR A 265 -7.54 -9.08 -4.06
N THR A 266 -8.70 -9.22 -4.73
CA THR A 266 -9.54 -10.43 -4.71
C THR A 266 -9.26 -11.35 -5.90
N ILE A 267 -9.52 -12.63 -5.72
CA ILE A 267 -9.61 -13.62 -6.81
C ILE A 267 -11.02 -13.77 -7.37
N SER A 268 -12.05 -13.25 -6.69
CA SER A 268 -13.43 -13.27 -7.19
C SER A 268 -13.55 -12.48 -8.49
N ARG A 269 -14.38 -12.98 -9.41
CA ARG A 269 -14.70 -12.37 -10.70
C ARG A 269 -16.20 -12.07 -10.82
N GLU A 270 -16.92 -12.16 -9.71
CA GLU A 270 -18.36 -11.90 -9.67
C GLU A 270 -18.66 -10.43 -10.03
N GLN A 271 -19.83 -10.21 -10.63
CA GLN A 271 -20.38 -8.89 -10.96
C GLN A 271 -19.53 -8.05 -11.96
N LEU A 272 -18.63 -8.67 -12.71
CA LEU A 272 -17.89 -7.97 -13.75
C LEU A 272 -18.71 -7.82 -15.03
N GLN A 273 -18.65 -6.60 -15.63
CA GLN A 273 -19.23 -6.31 -16.94
C GLN A 273 -18.34 -6.80 -18.10
N THR A 274 -17.07 -7.06 -17.81
CA THR A 274 -16.11 -7.62 -18.76
C THR A 274 -16.53 -9.04 -19.14
N SER A 275 -16.53 -9.35 -20.44
CA SER A 275 -16.97 -10.65 -20.94
C SER A 275 -16.15 -11.81 -20.39
N ASN A 276 -16.82 -12.96 -20.17
CA ASN A 276 -16.17 -14.19 -19.68
C ASN A 276 -15.01 -14.64 -20.59
N LEU A 277 -15.15 -14.52 -21.91
CA LEU A 277 -14.09 -14.86 -22.86
C LEU A 277 -12.81 -14.06 -22.59
N LYS A 278 -12.95 -12.73 -22.37
CA LYS A 278 -11.80 -11.89 -22.02
C LYS A 278 -11.21 -12.25 -20.68
N LEU A 279 -12.02 -12.55 -19.68
CA LEU A 279 -11.56 -12.98 -18.36
C LEU A 279 -10.81 -14.31 -18.41
N GLN A 280 -11.30 -15.28 -19.21
CA GLN A 280 -10.61 -16.55 -19.46
C GLN A 280 -9.24 -16.33 -20.13
N THR A 281 -9.17 -15.44 -21.14
CA THR A 281 -7.91 -15.10 -21.82
C THR A 281 -6.91 -14.45 -20.85
N ILE A 282 -7.38 -13.58 -19.94
CA ILE A 282 -6.54 -12.98 -18.90
C ILE A 282 -6.08 -14.04 -17.89
N GLY A 283 -6.98 -14.94 -17.47
CA GLY A 283 -6.70 -16.00 -16.50
C GLY A 283 -6.54 -15.50 -15.06
N ALA A 284 -5.71 -16.22 -14.28
CA ALA A 284 -5.50 -15.96 -12.86
C ALA A 284 -4.84 -14.60 -12.58
N GLY A 285 -5.06 -14.08 -11.37
CA GLY A 285 -4.50 -12.81 -10.90
C GLY A 285 -5.39 -12.11 -9.87
N GLY A 286 -4.85 -11.11 -9.18
CA GLY A 286 -5.59 -10.30 -8.22
C GLY A 286 -6.39 -9.19 -8.91
N LEU A 287 -7.69 -9.13 -8.66
CA LEU A 287 -8.59 -8.07 -9.13
C LEU A 287 -8.62 -6.92 -8.13
N SER A 288 -8.44 -5.70 -8.60
CA SER A 288 -8.51 -4.45 -7.84
C SER A 288 -9.44 -3.44 -8.52
N GLY A 289 -9.81 -2.40 -7.82
CA GLY A 289 -10.67 -1.33 -8.33
C GLY A 289 -12.08 -1.37 -7.78
N LEU A 290 -13.04 -0.84 -8.55
CA LEU A 290 -14.42 -0.68 -8.09
C LEU A 290 -15.07 -1.99 -7.60
N PRO A 291 -14.85 -3.16 -8.23
CA PRO A 291 -15.45 -4.42 -7.78
C PRO A 291 -15.09 -4.86 -6.35
N VAL A 292 -13.98 -4.32 -5.80
CA VAL A 292 -13.55 -4.67 -4.42
C VAL A 292 -14.16 -3.73 -3.37
N LYS A 293 -14.82 -2.64 -3.78
CA LYS A 293 -15.25 -1.55 -2.90
C LYS A 293 -16.12 -2.03 -1.74
N GLU A 294 -17.25 -2.64 -2.04
CA GLU A 294 -18.23 -3.06 -1.03
C GLU A 294 -17.66 -4.10 -0.07
N ARG A 295 -16.98 -5.13 -0.64
CA ARG A 295 -16.38 -6.19 0.16
C ARG A 295 -15.31 -5.64 1.11
N SER A 296 -14.42 -4.77 0.64
CA SER A 296 -13.38 -4.19 1.49
C SER A 296 -13.96 -3.25 2.55
N THR A 297 -15.04 -2.50 2.25
CA THR A 297 -15.75 -1.68 3.24
C THR A 297 -16.40 -2.55 4.31
N GLY A 298 -17.05 -3.65 3.91
CA GLY A 298 -17.66 -4.60 4.85
C GLY A 298 -16.65 -5.23 5.80
N ILE A 299 -15.44 -5.57 5.29
CA ILE A 299 -14.35 -6.09 6.11
C ILE A 299 -13.84 -5.05 7.11
N VAL A 300 -13.61 -3.80 6.67
CA VAL A 300 -13.21 -2.70 7.55
C VAL A 300 -14.22 -2.51 8.69
N LYS A 301 -15.51 -2.43 8.35
CA LYS A 301 -16.60 -2.29 9.32
C LYS A 301 -16.62 -3.44 10.32
N TYR A 302 -16.46 -4.66 9.83
CA TYR A 302 -16.47 -5.86 10.69
C TYR A 302 -15.30 -5.87 11.66
N ILE A 303 -14.07 -5.59 11.19
CA ILE A 303 -12.89 -5.51 12.05
C ILE A 303 -13.08 -4.42 13.10
N HIS A 304 -13.51 -3.22 12.71
CA HIS A 304 -13.74 -2.12 13.62
C HIS A 304 -14.74 -2.48 14.73
N GLN A 305 -15.86 -3.09 14.36
CA GLN A 305 -16.89 -3.52 15.32
C GLN A 305 -16.38 -4.62 16.27
N LYS A 306 -15.67 -5.63 15.75
CA LYS A 306 -15.17 -6.75 16.57
C LYS A 306 -14.05 -6.34 17.52
N THR A 307 -13.27 -5.35 17.16
CA THR A 307 -12.16 -4.84 17.98
C THR A 307 -12.57 -3.63 18.83
N ASN A 308 -13.82 -3.17 18.76
CA ASN A 308 -14.29 -1.92 19.37
C ASN A 308 -13.34 -0.75 19.03
N GLY A 309 -12.82 -0.72 17.79
CA GLY A 309 -11.90 0.32 17.30
C GLY A 309 -10.49 0.27 17.90
N GLN A 310 -10.13 -0.76 18.67
CA GLN A 310 -8.80 -0.86 19.30
C GLN A 310 -7.65 -1.03 18.31
N ILE A 311 -7.91 -1.64 17.14
CA ILE A 311 -6.91 -1.87 16.11
C ILE A 311 -7.08 -0.82 15.01
N PRO A 312 -6.09 0.06 14.77
CA PRO A 312 -6.11 1.00 13.67
C PRO A 312 -6.17 0.29 12.30
N ILE A 313 -6.97 0.83 11.37
CA ILE A 313 -7.17 0.23 10.06
C ILE A 313 -6.78 1.23 8.97
N ILE A 314 -5.89 0.81 8.07
CA ILE A 314 -5.64 1.48 6.79
C ILE A 314 -6.53 0.80 5.75
N ALA A 315 -7.57 1.49 5.26
CA ALA A 315 -8.48 0.92 4.28
C ALA A 315 -7.92 1.00 2.86
N SER A 316 -7.99 -0.10 2.12
CA SER A 316 -7.58 -0.19 0.72
C SER A 316 -8.60 -1.00 -0.08
N GLY A 317 -8.90 -0.55 -1.30
CA GLY A 317 -9.81 -1.23 -2.23
C GLY A 317 -11.04 -0.38 -2.59
N GLY A 318 -11.18 -0.08 -3.89
CA GLY A 318 -12.35 0.58 -4.46
C GLY A 318 -12.50 2.07 -4.16
N ILE A 319 -11.42 2.80 -3.86
CA ILE A 319 -11.44 4.22 -3.53
C ILE A 319 -11.09 5.03 -4.77
N PHE A 320 -12.05 5.81 -5.29
CA PHE A 320 -11.93 6.68 -6.47
C PHE A 320 -12.27 8.13 -6.16
N THR A 321 -13.12 8.37 -5.17
CA THR A 321 -13.68 9.68 -4.81
C THR A 321 -13.53 9.95 -3.32
N GLY A 322 -13.80 11.17 -2.91
CA GLY A 322 -13.86 11.51 -1.49
C GLY A 322 -15.04 10.82 -0.80
N GLU A 323 -16.16 10.60 -1.51
CA GLU A 323 -17.28 9.83 -0.96
C GLU A 323 -16.89 8.39 -0.64
N ASP A 324 -16.13 7.71 -1.54
CA ASP A 324 -15.61 6.38 -1.25
C ASP A 324 -14.70 6.39 0.00
N ALA A 325 -13.90 7.44 0.15
CA ALA A 325 -13.03 7.58 1.30
C ALA A 325 -13.80 7.87 2.60
N LYS A 326 -14.88 8.69 2.55
CA LYS A 326 -15.81 8.91 3.65
C LYS A 326 -16.49 7.62 4.10
N GLU A 327 -16.93 6.81 3.15
CA GLU A 327 -17.53 5.50 3.43
C GLU A 327 -16.54 4.60 4.19
N LYS A 328 -15.26 4.56 3.78
CA LYS A 328 -14.22 3.80 4.49
C LYS A 328 -13.97 4.32 5.91
N THR A 329 -13.86 5.63 6.07
CA THR A 329 -13.63 6.23 7.40
C THR A 329 -14.87 6.09 8.30
N GLY A 330 -16.07 6.21 7.76
CA GLY A 330 -17.33 5.92 8.46
C GLY A 330 -17.47 4.44 8.84
N ALA A 331 -16.83 3.53 8.12
CA ALA A 331 -16.74 2.12 8.48
C ALA A 331 -15.68 1.83 9.58
N GLY A 332 -14.90 2.83 10.01
CA GLY A 332 -13.91 2.72 11.08
C GLY A 332 -12.45 2.76 10.62
N ALA A 333 -12.18 3.08 9.35
CA ALA A 333 -10.79 3.24 8.90
C ALA A 333 -10.18 4.55 9.41
N SER A 334 -8.94 4.49 9.88
CA SER A 334 -8.14 5.66 10.28
C SER A 334 -7.52 6.38 9.09
N LEU A 335 -7.03 5.61 8.11
CA LEU A 335 -6.36 6.06 6.90
C LEU A 335 -6.93 5.34 5.67
N VAL A 336 -6.75 5.91 4.49
CA VAL A 336 -7.18 5.32 3.21
C VAL A 336 -6.02 5.24 2.22
N GLN A 337 -5.99 4.17 1.42
CA GLN A 337 -5.01 3.98 0.34
C GLN A 337 -5.72 3.91 -1.01
N VAL A 338 -5.27 4.72 -1.96
CA VAL A 338 -5.67 4.59 -3.37
C VAL A 338 -4.62 3.78 -4.15
N TRP A 339 -5.06 3.10 -5.20
CA TRP A 339 -4.21 2.44 -6.18
C TRP A 339 -4.87 2.50 -7.57
N THR A 340 -5.85 1.68 -7.84
CA THR A 340 -6.60 1.67 -9.10
C THR A 340 -7.32 3.00 -9.32
N GLY A 341 -7.89 3.60 -8.27
CA GLY A 341 -8.50 4.93 -8.33
C GLY A 341 -7.52 5.99 -8.83
N PHE A 342 -6.25 5.95 -8.41
CA PHE A 342 -5.23 6.88 -8.89
C PHE A 342 -4.99 6.74 -10.41
N ILE A 343 -4.99 5.52 -10.95
CA ILE A 343 -4.84 5.30 -12.39
C ILE A 343 -6.05 5.82 -13.17
N TYR A 344 -7.27 5.68 -12.65
CA TYR A 344 -8.49 6.09 -13.34
C TYR A 344 -8.82 7.57 -13.19
N GLU A 345 -8.60 8.16 -12.02
CA GLU A 345 -8.97 9.56 -11.70
C GLU A 345 -7.79 10.53 -11.84
N GLY A 346 -6.55 10.01 -11.85
CA GLY A 346 -5.34 10.78 -12.13
C GLY A 346 -4.75 11.53 -10.94
N PRO A 347 -3.81 12.45 -11.20
CA PRO A 347 -2.95 13.05 -10.17
C PRO A 347 -3.69 13.97 -9.18
N SER A 348 -4.91 14.40 -9.50
CA SER A 348 -5.73 15.24 -8.59
C SER A 348 -6.47 14.43 -7.52
N ILE A 349 -6.39 13.10 -7.53
CA ILE A 349 -7.21 12.25 -6.65
C ILE A 349 -6.98 12.57 -5.16
N VAL A 350 -5.73 12.75 -4.74
CA VAL A 350 -5.39 13.06 -3.34
C VAL A 350 -6.03 14.38 -2.92
N LYS A 351 -5.84 15.43 -3.73
CA LYS A 351 -6.43 16.76 -3.49
C LYS A 351 -7.94 16.72 -3.40
N ASN A 352 -8.59 15.96 -4.30
CA ASN A 352 -10.05 15.84 -4.33
C ASN A 352 -10.56 15.10 -3.09
N ILE A 353 -9.96 13.96 -2.73
CA ILE A 353 -10.34 13.19 -1.54
C ILE A 353 -10.15 14.04 -0.27
N CYS A 354 -8.97 14.67 -0.11
CA CYS A 354 -8.70 15.49 1.08
C CYS A 354 -9.72 16.61 1.25
N ARG A 355 -10.11 17.30 0.17
CA ARG A 355 -11.11 18.37 0.21
C ARG A 355 -12.46 17.88 0.75
N GLU A 356 -12.87 16.67 0.38
CA GLU A 356 -14.15 16.11 0.80
C GLU A 356 -14.11 15.53 2.23
N ILE A 357 -13.00 14.93 2.64
CA ILE A 357 -12.84 14.39 4.01
C ILE A 357 -12.73 15.53 5.04
N SER A 358 -12.07 16.65 4.69
CA SER A 358 -11.87 17.79 5.61
C SER A 358 -13.16 18.56 5.92
N SER A 359 -14.24 18.34 5.18
CA SER A 359 -15.54 19.01 5.41
C SER A 359 -16.36 18.37 6.56
N ILE A 360 -15.79 17.43 7.30
CA ILE A 360 -16.47 16.68 8.39
C ILE A 360 -15.90 17.00 9.79
N GLN A 361 -14.89 17.89 9.87
CA GLN A 361 -14.34 18.35 11.17
C GLN A 361 -15.07 19.55 11.73
#